data_4e68a7906b788713ff2f1358164b040a
#
_entry.id   4e68a7906b788713ff2f1358164b040a
#
_cell.length_a   1.000
_cell.length_b   1.000
_cell.length_c   1.000
_cell.angle_alpha   90.00
_cell.angle_beta   90.00
_cell.angle_gamma   90.00
#
_symmetry.space_group_name_H-M   'P 1'
#
loop_
_entity.id
_entity.type
_entity.pdbx_description
1 polymer ?
#
loop_
_entity_poly.entity_id
_entity_poly.type
_entity_poly.pdbx_seq_one_letter_code
_entity_poly.pdbx_strand_id
1 'polypeptide(L)'
;MRTQSITKITGKDTLNQSFKDRILKFIFKVGKNVTVGHMVMIHGCTIGDNSLIGIGAVILNNAKIGKNCLVGAKALITENKEIPDNSLVIGSPGKVIREITEDEKKAIIENTKHYQDNWKKYSKSIF
;
A
#
# COMPACT_ATOMS: atom_id res chain seq x y z
N MET A 1 8.18 -3.27 9.31
CA MET A 1 7.53 -2.74 8.09
C MET A 1 8.32 -3.16 6.88
N ARG A 2 7.63 -3.67 5.90
CA ARG A 2 8.25 -4.08 4.63
C ARG A 2 7.68 -3.23 3.51
N THR A 3 8.56 -2.66 2.71
CA THR A 3 8.23 -2.25 1.35
C THR A 3 8.30 -3.49 0.48
N GLN A 4 7.18 -3.92 -0.05
CA GLN A 4 7.18 -5.04 -0.99
C GLN A 4 7.21 -4.49 -2.41
N SER A 5 8.17 -4.96 -3.19
CA SER A 5 8.22 -4.72 -4.62
C SER A 5 7.43 -5.80 -5.35
N ILE A 6 6.76 -5.41 -6.40
CA ILE A 6 5.96 -6.30 -7.23
C ILE A 6 6.86 -7.17 -8.07
N THR A 7 6.52 -8.44 -8.11
CA THR A 7 7.03 -9.33 -9.12
C THR A 7 6.32 -9.03 -10.44
N LYS A 8 7.00 -8.43 -11.38
CA LYS A 8 6.56 -8.39 -12.76
C LYS A 8 6.46 -9.82 -13.27
N ILE A 9 5.27 -10.22 -13.71
CA ILE A 9 5.16 -11.46 -14.49
C ILE A 9 5.72 -11.14 -15.86
N THR A 10 7.00 -11.47 -16.07
CA THR A 10 7.65 -11.39 -17.37
C THR A 10 7.62 -12.78 -17.98
N GLY A 11 6.71 -13.04 -18.87
CA GLY A 11 6.68 -14.19 -19.73
C GLY A 11 6.28 -13.78 -21.12
N LYS A 12 6.89 -14.37 -22.14
CA LYS A 12 6.41 -14.20 -23.51
C LYS A 12 4.94 -14.60 -23.56
N ASP A 13 4.13 -13.74 -24.12
CA ASP A 13 2.68 -13.74 -24.18
C ASP A 13 2.05 -14.98 -24.84
N THR A 14 2.02 -16.09 -24.14
CA THR A 14 1.26 -17.27 -24.54
C THR A 14 -0.10 -17.37 -23.84
N LEU A 15 -0.38 -16.47 -22.89
CA LEU A 15 -1.63 -16.47 -22.13
C LEU A 15 -2.68 -15.61 -22.84
N ASN A 16 -3.91 -16.14 -22.95
CA ASN A 16 -5.01 -15.37 -23.50
C ASN A 16 -5.38 -14.20 -22.58
N GLN A 17 -6.01 -13.18 -23.13
CA GLN A 17 -6.37 -11.96 -22.40
C GLN A 17 -7.25 -12.24 -21.18
N SER A 18 -8.21 -13.16 -21.30
CA SER A 18 -9.09 -13.54 -20.20
C SER A 18 -8.36 -14.14 -19.01
N PHE A 19 -7.30 -14.91 -19.26
CA PHE A 19 -6.46 -15.48 -18.21
C PHE A 19 -5.60 -14.40 -17.56
N LYS A 20 -5.03 -13.50 -18.37
CA LYS A 20 -4.29 -12.32 -17.87
C LYS A 20 -5.18 -11.47 -16.96
N ASP A 21 -6.39 -11.19 -17.35
CA ASP A 21 -7.34 -10.38 -16.57
C ASP A 21 -7.68 -11.05 -15.23
N ARG A 22 -7.82 -12.38 -15.22
CA ARG A 22 -8.06 -13.14 -14.00
C ARG A 22 -6.86 -13.14 -13.05
N ILE A 23 -5.65 -13.27 -13.57
CA ILE A 23 -4.42 -13.20 -12.77
C ILE A 23 -4.22 -11.79 -12.22
N LEU A 24 -4.44 -10.74 -13.02
CA LEU A 24 -4.28 -9.35 -12.61
C LEU A 24 -5.17 -8.96 -11.43
N LYS A 25 -6.30 -9.63 -11.24
CA LYS A 25 -7.16 -9.43 -10.06
C LYS A 25 -6.51 -9.87 -8.74
N PHE A 26 -5.54 -10.77 -8.80
CA PHE A 26 -4.84 -11.30 -7.61
C PHE A 26 -3.48 -10.66 -7.39
N ILE A 27 -3.01 -9.82 -8.31
CA ILE A 27 -1.73 -9.11 -8.19
C ILE A 27 -1.95 -7.79 -7.49
N PHE A 28 -1.23 -7.56 -6.40
CA PHE A 28 -1.20 -6.24 -5.78
C PHE A 28 -0.05 -5.41 -6.34
N LYS A 29 -0.27 -4.10 -6.45
CA LYS A 29 0.74 -3.12 -6.85
C LYS A 29 0.98 -2.16 -5.70
N VAL A 30 2.23 -2.06 -5.28
CA VAL A 30 2.64 -1.13 -4.23
C VAL A 30 3.63 -0.13 -4.83
N GLY A 31 3.33 1.15 -4.70
CA GLY A 31 4.17 2.22 -5.20
C GLY A 31 5.47 2.41 -4.42
N LYS A 32 6.19 3.47 -4.75
CA LYS A 32 7.44 3.84 -4.08
C LYS A 32 7.17 4.43 -2.70
N ASN A 33 8.08 4.17 -1.76
CA ASN A 33 8.04 4.75 -0.41
C ASN A 33 6.73 4.49 0.35
N VAL A 34 6.06 3.39 0.06
CA VAL A 34 4.88 2.96 0.80
C VAL A 34 5.31 2.31 2.11
N THR A 35 4.69 2.74 3.19
CA THR A 35 4.88 2.12 4.50
C THR A 35 3.69 1.23 4.83
N VAL A 36 3.97 -0.04 5.13
CA VAL A 36 2.94 -1.01 5.48
C VAL A 36 3.17 -1.46 6.92
N GLY A 37 2.21 -1.19 7.78
CA GLY A 37 2.26 -1.53 9.19
C GLY A 37 2.24 -3.04 9.45
N HIS A 38 2.48 -3.41 10.70
CA HIS A 38 2.43 -4.81 11.13
C HIS A 38 1.03 -5.40 10.91
N MET A 39 0.98 -6.68 10.56
CA MET A 39 -0.26 -7.45 10.41
C MET A 39 -1.26 -6.86 9.40
N VAL A 40 -0.80 -6.09 8.44
CA VAL A 40 -1.63 -5.61 7.34
C VAL A 40 -1.89 -6.74 6.37
N MET A 41 -3.16 -6.92 6.00
CA MET A 41 -3.55 -7.85 4.95
C MET A 41 -3.77 -7.09 3.64
N ILE A 42 -2.98 -7.40 2.63
CA ILE A 42 -3.09 -6.84 1.29
C ILE A 42 -3.50 -7.95 0.34
N HIS A 43 -4.61 -7.77 -0.35
CA HIS A 43 -5.13 -8.79 -1.27
C HIS A 43 -5.59 -8.15 -2.57
N GLY A 44 -4.78 -8.31 -3.63
CA GLY A 44 -5.14 -7.90 -4.99
C GLY A 44 -5.43 -6.41 -5.19
N CYS A 45 -4.77 -5.53 -4.46
CA CYS A 45 -5.03 -4.09 -4.47
C CYS A 45 -3.89 -3.27 -5.10
N THR A 46 -4.13 -1.99 -5.31
CA THR A 46 -3.12 -1.02 -5.74
C THR A 46 -2.96 0.06 -4.67
N ILE A 47 -1.73 0.35 -4.30
CA ILE A 47 -1.40 1.39 -3.32
C ILE A 47 -0.43 2.39 -3.97
N GLY A 48 -0.82 3.64 -4.02
CA GLY A 48 -0.03 4.72 -4.62
C GLY A 48 1.17 5.12 -3.77
N ASP A 49 2.09 5.86 -4.39
CA ASP A 49 3.36 6.29 -3.78
C ASP A 49 3.15 7.07 -2.48
N ASN A 50 4.10 6.93 -1.57
CA ASN A 50 4.16 7.67 -0.30
C ASN A 50 2.96 7.47 0.63
N SER A 51 2.18 6.42 0.45
CA SER A 51 1.06 6.10 1.32
C SER A 51 1.51 5.31 2.55
N LEU A 52 0.79 5.47 3.65
CA LEU A 52 1.01 4.71 4.88
C LEU A 52 -0.24 3.89 5.18
N ILE A 53 -0.05 2.59 5.34
CA ILE A 53 -1.10 1.65 5.72
C ILE A 53 -0.90 1.27 7.18
N GLY A 54 -1.84 1.65 8.03
CA GLY A 54 -1.77 1.46 9.46
C GLY A 54 -1.84 -0.01 9.89
N ILE A 55 -1.40 -0.26 11.11
CA ILE A 55 -1.31 -1.60 11.71
C ILE A 55 -2.66 -2.33 11.62
N GLY A 56 -2.62 -3.57 11.17
CA GLY A 56 -3.79 -4.44 11.14
C GLY A 56 -4.86 -4.05 10.14
N ALA A 57 -4.61 -3.10 9.25
CA ALA A 57 -5.55 -2.75 8.18
C ALA A 57 -5.72 -3.92 7.21
N VAL A 58 -6.89 -4.02 6.62
CA VAL A 58 -7.23 -5.02 5.61
C VAL A 58 -7.65 -4.31 4.34
N ILE A 59 -7.00 -4.64 3.22
CA ILE A 59 -7.29 -4.06 1.92
C ILE A 59 -7.66 -5.18 0.97
N LEU A 60 -8.90 -5.17 0.50
CA LEU A 60 -9.48 -6.24 -0.28
C LEU A 60 -9.25 -6.06 -1.79
N ASN A 61 -9.68 -7.07 -2.54
CA ASN A 61 -9.45 -7.17 -3.97
C ASN A 61 -9.88 -5.93 -4.75
N ASN A 62 -9.03 -5.55 -5.68
CA ASN A 62 -9.29 -4.50 -6.65
C ASN A 62 -9.53 -3.12 -6.02
N ALA A 63 -9.21 -2.94 -4.74
CA ALA A 63 -9.17 -1.62 -4.11
C ALA A 63 -8.00 -0.82 -4.67
N LYS A 64 -8.22 0.47 -4.87
CA LYS A 64 -7.20 1.41 -5.36
C LYS A 64 -7.01 2.52 -4.36
N ILE A 65 -5.86 2.55 -3.73
CA ILE A 65 -5.47 3.62 -2.81
C ILE A 65 -4.55 4.56 -3.57
N GLY A 66 -4.88 5.84 -3.55
CA GLY A 66 -4.11 6.87 -4.22
C GLY A 66 -2.76 7.15 -3.56
N LYS A 67 -2.09 8.18 -4.04
CA LYS A 67 -0.81 8.66 -3.50
C LYS A 67 -1.01 9.47 -2.23
N ASN A 68 -0.01 9.46 -1.36
CA ASN A 68 -0.02 10.25 -0.12
C ASN A 68 -1.25 9.99 0.75
N CYS A 69 -1.73 8.76 0.79
CA CYS A 69 -2.86 8.39 1.63
C CYS A 69 -2.39 7.89 2.99
N LEU A 70 -3.18 8.19 4.01
CA LEU A 70 -3.02 7.63 5.34
C LEU A 70 -4.21 6.74 5.65
N VAL A 71 -4.00 5.45 5.68
CA VAL A 71 -5.01 4.47 6.08
C VAL A 71 -4.79 4.13 7.55
N GLY A 72 -5.79 4.42 8.36
CA GLY A 72 -5.72 4.21 9.81
C GLY A 72 -5.57 2.76 10.22
N ALA A 73 -5.08 2.54 11.43
CA ALA A 73 -4.97 1.20 12.02
C ALA A 73 -6.34 0.50 12.03
N LYS A 74 -6.35 -0.81 11.73
CA LYS A 74 -7.57 -1.63 11.71
C LYS A 74 -8.64 -1.19 10.70
N ALA A 75 -8.32 -0.31 9.77
CA ALA A 75 -9.26 0.07 8.71
C ALA A 75 -9.53 -1.11 7.76
N LEU A 76 -10.74 -1.19 7.26
CA LEU A 76 -11.13 -2.16 6.24
C LEU A 76 -11.45 -1.42 4.94
N ILE A 77 -10.62 -1.61 3.93
CA ILE A 77 -10.89 -1.10 2.58
C ILE A 77 -11.55 -2.23 1.79
N THR A 78 -12.81 -2.03 1.47
CA THR A 78 -13.62 -3.05 0.79
C THR A 78 -13.23 -3.21 -0.68
N GLU A 79 -13.71 -4.29 -1.28
CA GLU A 79 -13.44 -4.60 -2.68
C GLU A 79 -13.87 -3.47 -3.61
N ASN A 80 -13.09 -3.24 -4.65
CA ASN A 80 -13.35 -2.24 -5.69
C ASN A 80 -13.41 -0.79 -5.19
N LYS A 81 -13.03 -0.53 -3.94
CA LYS A 81 -13.04 0.83 -3.38
C LYS A 81 -11.92 1.67 -4.01
N GLU A 82 -12.26 2.87 -4.44
CA GLU A 82 -11.29 3.85 -4.91
C GLU A 82 -11.11 4.94 -3.84
N ILE A 83 -9.87 5.13 -3.40
CA ILE A 83 -9.48 6.15 -2.44
C ILE A 83 -8.68 7.21 -3.19
N PRO A 84 -9.14 8.46 -3.24
CA PRO A 84 -8.42 9.54 -3.92
C PRO A 84 -7.06 9.81 -3.28
N ASP A 85 -6.18 10.47 -4.03
CA ASP A 85 -4.90 10.94 -3.50
C ASP A 85 -5.11 11.84 -2.26
N ASN A 86 -4.13 11.85 -1.37
CA ASN A 86 -4.10 12.69 -0.18
C ASN A 86 -5.24 12.45 0.83
N SER A 87 -5.78 11.24 0.87
CA SER A 87 -6.91 10.93 1.75
C SER A 87 -6.47 10.36 3.09
N LEU A 88 -7.16 10.78 4.15
CA LEU A 88 -7.20 10.07 5.43
C LEU A 88 -8.38 9.13 5.44
N VAL A 89 -8.13 7.84 5.63
CA VAL A 89 -9.17 6.80 5.67
C VAL A 89 -9.17 6.12 7.01
N ILE A 90 -10.32 6.04 7.66
CA ILE A 90 -10.48 5.43 8.98
C ILE A 90 -11.73 4.55 9.00
N GLY A 91 -11.66 3.48 9.75
CA GLY A 91 -12.83 2.69 10.13
C GLY A 91 -12.98 1.36 9.41
N SER A 92 -13.98 0.62 9.83
CA SER A 92 -14.41 -0.65 9.26
C SER A 92 -15.94 -0.65 9.12
N PRO A 93 -16.48 -0.42 7.91
CA PRO A 93 -15.78 -0.13 6.64
C PRO A 93 -15.05 1.20 6.64
N GLY A 94 -13.91 1.25 5.94
CA GLY A 94 -13.10 2.45 5.83
C GLY A 94 -13.78 3.56 5.04
N LYS A 95 -13.72 4.78 5.56
CA LYS A 95 -14.28 5.97 4.92
C LYS A 95 -13.22 7.07 4.85
N VAL A 96 -13.22 7.81 3.76
CA VAL A 96 -12.43 9.03 3.64
C VAL A 96 -13.01 10.08 4.59
N ILE A 97 -12.22 10.47 5.58
CA ILE A 97 -12.63 11.45 6.60
C ILE A 97 -12.35 12.87 6.13
N ARG A 98 -11.18 13.09 5.54
CA ARG A 98 -10.70 14.38 5.04
C ARG A 98 -9.44 14.16 4.22
N GLU A 99 -8.92 15.22 3.65
CA GLU A 99 -7.56 15.23 3.14
C GLU A 99 -6.54 15.27 4.27
N ILE A 100 -5.37 14.69 4.05
CA ILE A 100 -4.26 14.81 5.00
C ILE A 100 -3.65 16.21 4.94
N THR A 101 -3.13 16.66 6.07
CA THR A 101 -2.44 17.96 6.16
C THR A 101 -1.01 17.85 5.61
N GLU A 102 -0.39 19.02 5.33
CA GLU A 102 1.03 19.04 4.93
C GLU A 102 1.96 18.50 6.01
N ASP A 103 1.64 18.72 7.28
CA ASP A 103 2.40 18.18 8.40
C ASP A 103 2.29 16.66 8.47
N GLU A 104 1.11 16.10 8.22
CA GLU A 104 0.91 14.66 8.13
C GLU A 104 1.68 14.05 6.96
N LYS A 105 1.71 14.71 5.80
CA LYS A 105 2.53 14.28 4.66
C LYS A 105 4.01 14.22 5.02
N LYS A 106 4.52 15.25 5.67
CA LYS A 106 5.91 15.30 6.13
C LYS A 106 6.20 14.19 7.12
N ALA A 107 5.30 13.97 8.09
CA ALA A 107 5.45 12.91 9.08
C ALA A 107 5.49 11.52 8.43
N ILE A 108 4.68 11.25 7.41
CA ILE A 108 4.70 10.00 6.66
C ILE A 108 6.05 9.81 5.96
N ILE A 109 6.55 10.84 5.29
CA ILE A 109 7.84 10.79 4.57
C ILE A 109 9.00 10.56 5.55
N GLU A 110 9.04 11.27 6.66
CA GLU A 110 10.06 11.11 7.69
C GLU A 110 10.04 9.72 8.31
N ASN A 111 8.85 9.21 8.61
CA ASN A 111 8.68 7.87 9.15
C ASN A 111 9.20 6.80 8.17
N THR A 112 8.85 6.91 6.91
CA THR A 112 9.32 6.00 5.86
C THR A 112 10.84 6.05 5.73
N LYS A 113 11.42 7.24 5.71
CA LYS A 113 12.87 7.44 5.67
C LYS A 113 13.56 6.82 6.88
N HIS A 114 13.00 6.98 8.07
CA HIS A 114 13.54 6.39 9.29
C HIS A 114 13.63 4.86 9.18
N TYR A 115 12.59 4.20 8.69
CA TYR A 115 12.61 2.75 8.48
C TYR A 115 13.59 2.32 7.40
N GLN A 116 13.69 3.06 6.30
CA GLN A 116 14.68 2.79 5.25
C GLN A 116 16.11 2.91 5.79
N ASP A 117 16.41 3.94 6.57
CA ASP A 117 17.72 4.16 7.16
C ASP A 117 18.04 3.07 8.20
N ASN A 118 17.10 2.68 9.01
CA ASN A 118 17.24 1.57 9.96
C ASN A 118 17.53 0.26 9.24
N TRP A 119 16.81 -0.03 8.17
CA TRP A 119 17.06 -1.24 7.38
C TRP A 119 18.48 -1.28 6.82
N LYS A 120 18.97 -0.17 6.27
CA LYS A 120 20.35 -0.06 5.78
C LYS A 120 21.38 -0.28 6.89
N LYS A 121 21.13 0.27 8.06
CA LYS A 121 21.98 0.09 9.24
C LYS A 121 22.04 -1.37 9.67
N TYR A 122 20.90 -2.02 9.81
CA TYR A 122 20.81 -3.43 10.21
C TYR A 122 21.39 -4.38 9.15
N SER A 123 21.16 -4.13 7.89
CA SER A 123 21.71 -4.96 6.82
C SER A 123 23.24 -4.97 6.81
N LYS A 124 23.89 -3.85 7.16
CA LYS A 124 25.35 -3.75 7.29
C LYS A 124 25.90 -4.47 8.52
N SER A 125 25.10 -4.63 9.57
CA SER A 125 25.54 -5.28 10.82
C SER A 125 25.35 -6.79 10.82
N ILE A 126 24.50 -7.32 9.95
CA ILE A 126 24.17 -8.75 9.86
C ILE A 126 25.03 -9.46 8.80
N PHE A 127 25.46 -8.75 7.80
CA PHE A 127 26.28 -9.23 6.71
C PHE A 127 27.65 -8.54 6.71
#